data_12fd20e1ec9b6f0492d75da63f1c299d
#
_entry.id   12fd20e1ec9b6f0492d75da63f1c299d
#
_cell.length_a   1.000
_cell.length_b   1.000
_cell.length_c   1.000
_cell.angle_alpha   90.00
_cell.angle_beta   90.00
_cell.angle_gamma   90.00
#
_symmetry.space_group_name_H-M   'P 1'
#
loop_
_entity.id
_entity.type
_entity.pdbx_description
1 polymer ?
#
loop_
_entity_poly.entity_id
_entity_poly.type
_entity_poly.pdbx_seq_one_letter_code
_entity_poly.pdbx_strand_id
1 'polypeptide(L)'
;MSRIPTPQTIDDAPTASRPLLEAVKRQFGVVPNMFRLVSNSPVALEGYLGLFNSLSKGELPAATRERIALAVSEINGCSYCLSAHTYLGKKLAKLDDPEITANRNGASNDPKADAAVRFAVVLAKARGHVSEAELRALKAAGYSDAQAIEIVMHVALNTWTNYINEMAQTEIDFPVIKARTAA
;
A
#
# COMPACT_ATOMS: atom_id res chain seq x y z
N MET A 1 -0.84 21.56 -4.59
CA MET A 1 0.52 21.57 -4.03
C MET A 1 0.54 20.82 -2.72
N SER A 2 1.53 19.95 -2.53
CA SER A 2 1.72 19.26 -1.25
C SER A 2 1.96 20.24 -0.11
N ARG A 3 1.47 19.92 1.09
CA ARG A 3 1.67 20.75 2.31
C ARG A 3 3.12 20.73 2.82
N ILE A 4 3.87 19.68 2.47
CA ILE A 4 5.31 19.56 2.73
C ILE A 4 6.03 19.74 1.39
N PRO A 5 7.11 20.53 1.33
CA PRO A 5 7.90 20.68 0.10
C PRO A 5 8.32 19.31 -0.44
N THR A 6 8.05 19.07 -1.71
CA THR A 6 8.43 17.84 -2.38
C THR A 6 9.60 18.14 -3.33
N PRO A 7 10.80 17.56 -3.12
CA PRO A 7 11.93 17.73 -4.03
C PRO A 7 11.53 17.42 -5.48
N GLN A 8 11.87 18.30 -6.41
CA GLN A 8 11.52 18.15 -7.81
C GLN A 8 12.43 17.15 -8.53
N THR A 9 13.68 17.11 -8.13
CA THR A 9 14.70 16.18 -8.61
C THR A 9 15.34 15.43 -7.46
N ILE A 10 16.15 14.40 -7.76
CA ILE A 10 16.93 13.68 -6.74
C ILE A 10 17.98 14.62 -6.10
N ASP A 11 18.53 15.56 -6.88
CA ASP A 11 19.53 16.50 -6.41
C ASP A 11 18.99 17.56 -5.44
N ASP A 12 17.69 17.82 -5.49
CA ASP A 12 17.00 18.72 -4.54
C ASP A 12 16.73 18.04 -3.19
N ALA A 13 16.83 16.71 -3.13
CA ALA A 13 16.62 15.97 -1.90
C ALA A 13 17.82 16.06 -0.95
N PRO A 14 17.60 15.87 0.37
CA PRO A 14 18.69 15.74 1.33
C PRO A 14 19.73 14.73 0.86
N THR A 15 21.02 15.06 1.01
CA THR A 15 22.13 14.25 0.47
C THR A 15 22.04 12.77 0.90
N ALA A 16 21.66 12.52 2.15
CA ALA A 16 21.50 11.14 2.66
C ALA A 16 20.35 10.36 2.01
N SER A 17 19.34 11.04 1.44
CA SER A 17 18.22 10.41 0.74
C SER A 17 18.51 10.10 -0.74
N ARG A 18 19.47 10.77 -1.35
CA ARG A 18 19.74 10.61 -2.79
C ARG A 18 20.04 9.19 -3.22
N PRO A 19 20.92 8.43 -2.53
CA PRO A 19 21.18 7.02 -2.89
C PRO A 19 19.92 6.14 -2.80
N LEU A 20 19.03 6.43 -1.84
CA LEU A 20 17.76 5.73 -1.67
C LEU A 20 16.80 6.02 -2.82
N LEU A 21 16.69 7.29 -3.23
CA LEU A 21 15.88 7.69 -4.39
C LEU A 21 16.41 7.12 -5.72
N GLU A 22 17.74 7.04 -5.87
CA GLU A 22 18.35 6.36 -7.02
C GLU A 22 18.02 4.85 -7.04
N ALA A 23 17.95 4.19 -5.88
CA ALA A 23 17.49 2.81 -5.79
C ALA A 23 16.00 2.68 -6.21
N VAL A 24 15.14 3.59 -5.77
CA VAL A 24 13.74 3.66 -6.20
C VAL A 24 13.64 3.83 -7.71
N LYS A 25 14.42 4.75 -8.30
CA LYS A 25 14.46 4.99 -9.74
C LYS A 25 14.88 3.74 -10.53
N ARG A 26 15.89 3.01 -10.05
CA ARG A 26 16.31 1.74 -10.68
C ARG A 26 15.22 0.68 -10.62
N GLN A 27 14.46 0.61 -9.51
CA GLN A 27 13.43 -0.40 -9.31
C GLN A 27 12.15 -0.12 -10.11
N PHE A 28 11.70 1.14 -10.17
CA PHE A 28 10.42 1.53 -10.75
C PHE A 28 10.54 2.26 -12.10
N GLY A 29 11.75 2.64 -12.52
CA GLY A 29 11.99 3.45 -13.71
C GLY A 29 11.74 4.95 -13.50
N VAL A 30 10.99 5.31 -12.47
CA VAL A 30 10.66 6.67 -12.05
C VAL A 30 10.75 6.79 -10.54
N VAL A 31 10.73 8.02 -10.02
CA VAL A 31 10.61 8.28 -8.59
C VAL A 31 9.24 8.93 -8.32
N PRO A 32 8.24 8.16 -7.86
CA PRO A 32 6.93 8.72 -7.55
C PRO A 32 6.98 9.80 -6.46
N ASN A 33 6.03 10.74 -6.48
CA ASN A 33 5.98 11.89 -5.59
C ASN A 33 6.00 11.51 -4.11
N MET A 34 5.37 10.40 -3.71
CA MET A 34 5.43 9.90 -2.33
C MET A 34 6.88 9.68 -1.88
N PHE A 35 7.73 9.04 -2.68
CA PHE A 35 9.12 8.79 -2.31
C PHE A 35 9.93 10.09 -2.23
N ARG A 36 9.68 11.01 -3.18
CA ARG A 36 10.30 12.34 -3.14
C ARG A 36 9.89 13.13 -1.89
N LEU A 37 8.60 13.08 -1.53
CA LEU A 37 8.09 13.73 -0.33
C LEU A 37 8.71 13.11 0.94
N VAL A 38 8.71 11.78 1.04
CA VAL A 38 9.28 11.05 2.20
C VAL A 38 10.78 11.25 2.31
N SER A 39 11.47 11.54 1.20
CA SER A 39 12.92 11.79 1.20
C SER A 39 13.35 12.99 2.03
N ASN A 40 12.43 13.88 2.42
CA ASN A 40 12.73 14.94 3.39
C ASN A 40 13.23 14.38 4.74
N SER A 41 12.88 13.11 5.05
CA SER A 41 13.44 12.37 6.17
C SER A 41 14.16 11.12 5.66
N PRO A 42 15.51 11.14 5.58
CA PRO A 42 16.27 9.97 5.14
C PRO A 42 15.96 8.70 5.95
N VAL A 43 15.79 8.83 7.25
CA VAL A 43 15.45 7.72 8.15
C VAL A 43 14.07 7.13 7.85
N ALA A 44 13.08 7.99 7.58
CA ALA A 44 11.74 7.53 7.21
C ALA A 44 11.74 6.80 5.85
N LEU A 45 12.48 7.33 4.88
CA LEU A 45 12.62 6.72 3.57
C LEU A 45 13.33 5.37 3.65
N GLU A 46 14.42 5.27 4.40
CA GLU A 46 15.17 4.03 4.62
C GLU A 46 14.30 2.97 5.30
N GLY A 47 13.62 3.34 6.40
CA GLY A 47 12.73 2.44 7.14
C GLY A 47 11.58 1.92 6.26
N TYR A 48 10.94 2.80 5.49
CA TYR A 48 9.90 2.41 4.53
C TYR A 48 10.42 1.44 3.46
N LEU A 49 11.54 1.77 2.81
CA LEU A 49 12.13 0.92 1.78
C LEU A 49 12.59 -0.43 2.34
N GLY A 50 13.13 -0.45 3.55
CA GLY A 50 13.51 -1.68 4.24
C GLY A 50 12.31 -2.61 4.42
N LEU A 51 11.20 -2.10 4.97
CA LEU A 51 9.97 -2.85 5.17
C LEU A 51 9.35 -3.30 3.84
N PHE A 52 9.23 -2.39 2.87
CA PHE A 52 8.70 -2.68 1.53
C PHE A 52 9.49 -3.78 0.83
N ASN A 53 10.82 -3.68 0.82
CA ASN A 53 11.70 -4.67 0.17
C ASN A 53 11.67 -6.02 0.87
N SER A 54 11.53 -6.06 2.20
CA SER A 54 11.38 -7.31 2.95
C SER A 54 10.06 -7.99 2.60
N LEU A 55 8.94 -7.26 2.65
CA LEU A 55 7.62 -7.79 2.33
C LEU A 55 7.48 -8.21 0.85
N SER A 56 8.24 -7.59 -0.06
CA SER A 56 8.25 -8.00 -1.46
C SER A 56 8.77 -9.42 -1.70
N LYS A 57 9.54 -9.94 -0.75
CA LYS A 57 10.11 -11.31 -0.77
C LYS A 57 9.30 -12.30 0.06
N GLY A 58 8.19 -11.85 0.67
CA GLY A 58 7.32 -12.68 1.49
C GLY A 58 6.50 -13.69 0.69
N GLU A 59 5.68 -14.46 1.40
CA GLU A 59 4.88 -15.55 0.83
C GLU A 59 3.59 -15.07 0.15
N LEU A 60 3.14 -13.84 0.41
CA LEU A 60 1.91 -13.32 -0.21
C LEU A 60 2.12 -13.01 -1.70
N PRO A 61 1.28 -13.56 -2.60
CA PRO A 61 1.33 -13.22 -4.01
C PRO A 61 1.21 -11.71 -4.26
N ALA A 62 1.92 -11.19 -5.26
CA ALA A 62 1.86 -9.76 -5.60
C ALA A 62 0.43 -9.25 -5.82
N ALA A 63 -0.42 -10.06 -6.48
CA ALA A 63 -1.82 -9.71 -6.66
C ALA A 63 -2.58 -9.56 -5.34
N THR A 64 -2.35 -10.44 -4.36
CA THR A 64 -2.98 -10.35 -3.03
C THR A 64 -2.51 -9.10 -2.28
N ARG A 65 -1.23 -8.74 -2.40
CA ARG A 65 -0.69 -7.51 -1.80
C ARG A 65 -1.36 -6.24 -2.37
N GLU A 66 -1.54 -6.17 -3.69
CA GLU A 66 -2.26 -5.04 -4.33
C GLU A 66 -3.73 -4.98 -3.92
N ARG A 67 -4.41 -6.12 -3.79
CA ARG A 67 -5.78 -6.20 -3.31
C ARG A 67 -5.93 -5.64 -1.88
N ILE A 68 -5.03 -6.04 -0.99
CA ILE A 68 -4.98 -5.53 0.39
C ILE A 68 -4.73 -4.02 0.39
N ALA A 69 -3.78 -3.56 -0.42
CA ALA A 69 -3.45 -2.14 -0.53
C ALA A 69 -4.64 -1.29 -1.01
N LEU A 70 -5.41 -1.77 -2.00
CA LEU A 70 -6.63 -1.11 -2.48
C LEU A 70 -7.69 -1.01 -1.37
N ALA A 71 -7.93 -2.10 -0.63
CA ALA A 71 -8.91 -2.14 0.45
C ALA A 71 -8.52 -1.17 1.60
N VAL A 72 -7.26 -1.20 2.04
CA VAL A 72 -6.76 -0.34 3.12
C VAL A 72 -6.75 1.13 2.70
N SER A 73 -6.38 1.42 1.44
CA SER A 73 -6.38 2.79 0.91
C SER A 73 -7.79 3.37 0.82
N GLU A 74 -8.81 2.57 0.49
CA GLU A 74 -10.21 3.01 0.51
C GLU A 74 -10.69 3.30 1.92
N ILE A 75 -10.38 2.42 2.89
CA ILE A 75 -10.73 2.60 4.32
C ILE A 75 -10.13 3.90 4.86
N ASN A 76 -8.88 4.21 4.50
CA ASN A 76 -8.17 5.39 4.98
C ASN A 76 -8.42 6.65 4.13
N GLY A 77 -9.23 6.56 3.07
CA GLY A 77 -9.59 7.70 2.22
C GLY A 77 -8.44 8.23 1.35
N CYS A 78 -7.36 7.45 1.14
CA CYS A 78 -6.17 7.93 0.44
C CYS A 78 -6.30 7.85 -1.08
N SER A 79 -6.63 8.97 -1.71
CA SER A 79 -6.74 9.05 -3.17
C SER A 79 -5.41 8.86 -3.90
N TYR A 80 -4.28 9.30 -3.32
CA TYR A 80 -2.96 9.01 -3.88
C TYR A 80 -2.70 7.51 -3.97
N CYS A 81 -2.91 6.80 -2.86
CA CYS A 81 -2.63 5.37 -2.77
C CYS A 81 -3.58 4.54 -3.65
N LEU A 82 -4.86 4.93 -3.70
CA LEU A 82 -5.82 4.31 -4.62
C LEU A 82 -5.39 4.47 -6.09
N SER A 83 -4.92 5.65 -6.46
CA SER A 83 -4.42 5.91 -7.83
C SER A 83 -3.22 5.04 -8.14
N ALA A 84 -2.23 5.00 -7.25
CA ALA A 84 -1.02 4.19 -7.39
C ALA A 84 -1.35 2.70 -7.48
N HIS A 85 -2.11 2.15 -6.51
CA HIS A 85 -2.42 0.72 -6.45
C HIS A 85 -3.41 0.27 -7.54
N THR A 86 -4.29 1.14 -8.03
CA THR A 86 -5.09 0.84 -9.24
C THR A 86 -4.18 0.71 -10.46
N TYR A 87 -3.23 1.63 -10.64
CA TYR A 87 -2.28 1.57 -11.74
C TYR A 87 -1.38 0.33 -11.67
N LEU A 88 -0.77 0.08 -10.51
CA LEU A 88 0.12 -1.08 -10.29
C LEU A 88 -0.64 -2.40 -10.37
N GLY A 89 -1.83 -2.48 -9.77
CA GLY A 89 -2.71 -3.64 -9.83
C GLY A 89 -3.03 -4.05 -11.27
N LYS A 90 -3.40 -3.10 -12.12
CA LYS A 90 -3.64 -3.36 -13.55
C LYS A 90 -2.38 -3.77 -14.30
N LYS A 91 -1.30 -3.01 -14.12
CA LYS A 91 -0.05 -3.20 -14.89
C LYS A 91 0.72 -4.45 -14.49
N LEU A 92 0.92 -4.66 -13.18
CA LEU A 92 1.81 -5.70 -12.66
C LEU A 92 1.05 -6.94 -12.16
N ALA A 93 -0.07 -6.74 -11.48
CA ALA A 93 -0.85 -7.84 -10.90
C ALA A 93 -1.99 -8.33 -11.81
N LYS A 94 -2.21 -7.67 -12.96
CA LYS A 94 -3.24 -8.02 -13.96
C LYS A 94 -4.67 -8.04 -13.39
N LEU A 95 -4.94 -7.22 -12.39
CA LEU A 95 -6.28 -7.04 -11.84
C LEU A 95 -7.15 -6.29 -12.87
N ASP A 96 -8.36 -6.78 -13.09
CA ASP A 96 -9.35 -6.11 -13.93
C ASP A 96 -10.19 -5.10 -13.13
N ASP A 97 -11.02 -4.32 -13.80
CA ASP A 97 -11.85 -3.28 -13.14
C ASP A 97 -12.89 -3.85 -12.17
N PRO A 98 -13.57 -4.99 -12.46
CA PRO A 98 -14.43 -5.64 -11.49
C PRO A 98 -13.71 -6.07 -10.22
N GLU A 99 -12.50 -6.64 -10.33
CA GLU A 99 -11.69 -7.04 -9.17
C GLU A 99 -11.24 -5.84 -8.35
N ILE A 100 -10.73 -4.78 -8.99
CA ILE A 100 -10.36 -3.54 -8.32
C ILE A 100 -11.55 -2.94 -7.57
N THR A 101 -12.74 -2.99 -8.17
CA THR A 101 -13.98 -2.52 -7.54
C THR A 101 -14.32 -3.37 -6.31
N ALA A 102 -14.21 -4.70 -6.41
CA ALA A 102 -14.42 -5.61 -5.29
C ALA A 102 -13.43 -5.33 -4.15
N ASN A 103 -12.12 -5.15 -4.47
CA ASN A 103 -11.08 -4.88 -3.47
C ASN A 103 -11.35 -3.56 -2.72
N ARG A 104 -11.74 -2.50 -3.42
CA ARG A 104 -12.16 -1.24 -2.80
C ARG A 104 -13.40 -1.37 -1.91
N ASN A 105 -14.25 -2.37 -2.17
CA ASN A 105 -15.38 -2.72 -1.31
C ASN A 105 -14.98 -3.68 -0.16
N GLY A 106 -13.70 -4.01 -0.01
CA GLY A 106 -13.20 -4.90 1.03
C GLY A 106 -13.46 -6.38 0.75
N ALA A 107 -13.54 -6.77 -0.52
CA ALA A 107 -13.78 -8.13 -0.98
C ALA A 107 -12.86 -8.46 -2.18
N SER A 108 -12.93 -9.70 -2.68
CA SER A 108 -12.25 -10.10 -3.92
C SER A 108 -13.13 -11.11 -4.67
N ASN A 109 -13.00 -11.12 -6.01
CA ASN A 109 -13.63 -12.14 -6.85
C ASN A 109 -12.86 -13.48 -6.84
N ASP A 110 -11.62 -13.48 -6.34
CA ASP A 110 -10.83 -14.68 -6.06
C ASP A 110 -11.15 -15.18 -4.64
N PRO A 111 -11.74 -16.39 -4.47
CA PRO A 111 -12.19 -16.86 -3.15
C PRO A 111 -11.08 -16.94 -2.10
N LYS A 112 -9.84 -17.29 -2.51
CA LYS A 112 -8.72 -17.33 -1.57
C LYS A 112 -8.30 -15.91 -1.18
N ALA A 113 -8.14 -15.02 -2.15
CA ALA A 113 -7.78 -13.63 -1.90
C ALA A 113 -8.86 -12.88 -1.11
N ASP A 114 -10.15 -13.22 -1.29
CA ASP A 114 -11.26 -12.61 -0.53
C ASP A 114 -11.07 -12.79 0.98
N ALA A 115 -10.65 -13.96 1.43
CA ALA A 115 -10.35 -14.18 2.85
C ALA A 115 -9.23 -13.25 3.37
N ALA A 116 -8.16 -13.06 2.59
CA ALA A 116 -7.08 -12.15 2.97
C ALA A 116 -7.51 -10.68 2.98
N VAL A 117 -8.27 -10.26 1.97
CA VAL A 117 -8.78 -8.88 1.87
C VAL A 117 -9.73 -8.58 3.03
N ARG A 118 -10.70 -9.47 3.32
CA ARG A 118 -11.61 -9.33 4.46
C ARG A 118 -10.87 -9.28 5.80
N PHE A 119 -9.88 -10.14 5.98
CA PHE A 119 -9.05 -10.14 7.18
C PHE A 119 -8.29 -8.81 7.33
N ALA A 120 -7.69 -8.30 6.25
CA ALA A 120 -7.02 -7.01 6.24
C ALA A 120 -7.98 -5.84 6.56
N VAL A 121 -9.23 -5.90 6.05
CA VAL A 121 -10.28 -4.91 6.36
C VAL A 121 -10.62 -4.89 7.84
N VAL A 122 -10.82 -6.08 8.44
CA VAL A 122 -11.09 -6.19 9.89
C VAL A 122 -9.91 -5.66 10.69
N LEU A 123 -8.68 -6.09 10.36
CA LEU A 123 -7.46 -5.59 11.01
C LEU A 123 -7.37 -4.05 10.98
N ALA A 124 -7.60 -3.44 9.82
CA ALA A 124 -7.51 -1.99 9.65
C ALA A 124 -8.59 -1.26 10.47
N LYS A 125 -9.86 -1.72 10.37
CA LYS A 125 -10.99 -1.08 11.05
C LYS A 125 -10.98 -1.29 12.56
N ALA A 126 -10.64 -2.50 13.00
CA ALA A 126 -10.61 -2.85 14.42
C ALA A 126 -9.24 -2.61 15.07
N ARG A 127 -8.29 -1.98 14.37
CA ARG A 127 -6.96 -1.66 14.91
C ARG A 127 -6.24 -2.88 15.49
N GLY A 128 -6.29 -3.99 14.76
CA GLY A 128 -5.66 -5.26 15.15
C GLY A 128 -6.52 -6.17 16.01
N HIS A 129 -7.69 -5.73 16.51
CA HIS A 129 -8.59 -6.60 17.26
C HIS A 129 -9.38 -7.50 16.33
N VAL A 130 -8.87 -8.70 16.09
CA VAL A 130 -9.55 -9.76 15.32
C VAL A 130 -9.98 -10.86 16.24
N SER A 131 -11.14 -11.48 15.93
CA SER A 131 -11.65 -12.63 16.68
C SER A 131 -10.93 -13.91 16.24
N GLU A 132 -10.96 -14.94 17.10
CA GLU A 132 -10.49 -16.27 16.70
C GLU A 132 -11.25 -16.84 15.49
N ALA A 133 -12.52 -16.49 15.33
CA ALA A 133 -13.32 -16.95 14.19
C ALA A 133 -12.77 -16.36 12.88
N GLU A 134 -12.39 -15.08 12.84
CA GLU A 134 -11.80 -14.43 11.69
C GLU A 134 -10.42 -15.02 11.34
N LEU A 135 -9.58 -15.28 12.35
CA LEU A 135 -8.30 -15.94 12.13
C LEU A 135 -8.47 -17.38 11.63
N ARG A 136 -9.43 -18.13 12.18
CA ARG A 136 -9.75 -19.49 11.69
C ARG A 136 -10.26 -19.47 10.26
N ALA A 137 -11.09 -18.50 9.89
CA ALA A 137 -11.57 -18.36 8.51
C ALA A 137 -10.43 -18.10 7.51
N LEU A 138 -9.46 -17.25 7.87
CA LEU A 138 -8.26 -17.03 7.08
C LEU A 138 -7.44 -18.32 6.89
N LYS A 139 -7.22 -19.07 7.97
CA LYS A 139 -6.50 -20.35 7.92
C LYS A 139 -7.27 -21.41 7.10
N ALA A 140 -8.59 -21.48 7.24
CA ALA A 140 -9.43 -22.39 6.45
C ALA A 140 -9.37 -22.10 4.94
N ALA A 141 -9.12 -20.83 4.56
CA ALA A 141 -8.86 -20.45 3.17
C ALA A 141 -7.43 -20.80 2.69
N GLY A 142 -6.63 -21.45 3.53
CA GLY A 142 -5.30 -21.96 3.18
C GLY A 142 -4.17 -20.96 3.34
N TYR A 143 -4.31 -19.97 4.25
CA TYR A 143 -3.23 -19.09 4.65
C TYR A 143 -2.48 -19.66 5.87
N SER A 144 -1.13 -19.61 5.82
CA SER A 144 -0.25 -19.99 6.92
C SER A 144 -0.22 -18.92 8.03
N ASP A 145 0.33 -19.27 9.18
CA ASP A 145 0.61 -18.30 10.25
C ASP A 145 1.58 -17.20 9.79
N ALA A 146 2.59 -17.56 8.98
CA ALA A 146 3.50 -16.59 8.39
C ALA A 146 2.76 -15.59 7.50
N GLN A 147 1.89 -16.09 6.62
CA GLN A 147 1.08 -15.23 5.75
C GLN A 147 0.10 -14.35 6.52
N ALA A 148 -0.48 -14.83 7.63
CA ALA A 148 -1.31 -14.00 8.51
C ALA A 148 -0.51 -12.82 9.10
N ILE A 149 0.72 -13.06 9.56
CA ILE A 149 1.64 -12.03 10.06
C ILE A 149 2.01 -11.05 8.93
N GLU A 150 2.29 -11.55 7.73
CA GLU A 150 2.57 -10.70 6.57
C GLU A 150 1.38 -9.79 6.21
N ILE A 151 0.14 -10.27 6.32
CA ILE A 151 -1.06 -9.43 6.11
C ILE A 151 -1.07 -8.27 7.11
N VAL A 152 -0.79 -8.52 8.39
CA VAL A 152 -0.69 -7.45 9.40
C VAL A 152 0.37 -6.41 9.00
N MET A 153 1.53 -6.85 8.55
CA MET A 153 2.60 -5.96 8.10
C MET A 153 2.22 -5.16 6.85
N HIS A 154 1.49 -5.77 5.89
CA HIS A 154 0.96 -5.05 4.73
C HIS A 154 -0.08 -4.02 5.11
N VAL A 155 -0.97 -4.31 6.07
CA VAL A 155 -1.92 -3.34 6.60
C VAL A 155 -1.18 -2.16 7.25
N ALA A 156 -0.16 -2.44 8.07
CA ALA A 156 0.65 -1.39 8.71
C ALA A 156 1.39 -0.52 7.68
N LEU A 157 2.05 -1.14 6.69
CA LEU A 157 2.76 -0.46 5.61
C LEU A 157 1.83 0.48 4.83
N ASN A 158 0.67 -0.03 4.40
CA ASN A 158 -0.30 0.76 3.64
C ASN A 158 -0.93 1.87 4.50
N THR A 159 -1.24 1.60 5.77
CA THR A 159 -1.76 2.63 6.67
C THR A 159 -0.75 3.77 6.83
N TRP A 160 0.53 3.46 7.02
CA TRP A 160 1.58 4.46 7.11
C TRP A 160 1.65 5.33 5.84
N THR A 161 1.67 4.71 4.65
CA THR A 161 1.72 5.45 3.38
C THR A 161 0.46 6.28 3.15
N ASN A 162 -0.72 5.75 3.51
CA ASN A 162 -1.97 6.49 3.42
C ASN A 162 -1.93 7.76 4.29
N TYR A 163 -1.49 7.63 5.55
CA TYR A 163 -1.42 8.75 6.48
C TYR A 163 -0.42 9.82 6.05
N ILE A 164 0.76 9.41 5.56
CA ILE A 164 1.75 10.36 5.00
C ILE A 164 1.16 11.14 3.83
N ASN A 165 0.54 10.44 2.87
CA ASN A 165 -0.01 11.07 1.68
C ASN A 165 -1.19 11.99 2.01
N GLU A 166 -2.09 11.60 2.93
CA GLU A 166 -3.21 12.43 3.36
C GLU A 166 -2.75 13.62 4.21
N MET A 167 -1.84 13.42 5.16
CA MET A 167 -1.30 14.52 5.98
C MET A 167 -0.60 15.56 5.11
N ALA A 168 0.22 15.11 4.16
CA ALA A 168 1.00 16.00 3.31
C ALA A 168 0.23 16.50 2.09
N GLN A 169 -0.94 15.94 1.77
CA GLN A 169 -1.68 16.19 0.53
C GLN A 169 -0.77 16.02 -0.69
N THR A 170 -0.13 14.84 -0.76
CA THR A 170 0.82 14.51 -1.81
C THR A 170 0.15 14.64 -3.19
N GLU A 171 0.77 15.40 -4.09
CA GLU A 171 0.29 15.56 -5.46
C GLU A 171 0.32 14.22 -6.20
N ILE A 172 -0.85 13.84 -6.77
CA ILE A 172 -1.02 12.54 -7.42
C ILE A 172 -0.34 12.57 -8.79
N ASP A 173 0.61 11.67 -9.00
CA ASP A 173 1.36 11.47 -10.26
C ASP A 173 0.99 10.16 -10.99
N PHE A 174 -0.21 9.66 -10.71
CA PHE A 174 -0.86 8.52 -11.36
C PHE A 174 -2.19 8.94 -11.98
N PRO A 175 -2.81 8.13 -12.86
CA PRO A 175 -4.20 8.34 -13.26
C PRO A 175 -5.11 8.43 -12.04
N VAL A 176 -5.78 9.58 -11.87
CA VAL A 176 -6.45 9.93 -10.61
C VAL A 176 -7.65 9.03 -10.33
N ILE A 177 -7.63 8.37 -9.20
CA ILE A 177 -8.74 7.62 -8.62
C ILE A 177 -9.05 8.22 -7.24
N LYS A 178 -10.25 8.73 -7.06
CA LYS A 178 -10.68 9.31 -5.77
C LYS A 178 -11.23 8.24 -4.84
N ALA A 179 -10.92 8.36 -3.56
CA ALA A 179 -11.59 7.59 -2.52
C ALA A 179 -13.09 7.95 -2.50
N ARG A 180 -13.95 6.98 -2.20
CA ARG A 180 -15.41 7.16 -2.12
C ARG A 180 -15.83 7.81 -0.81
N THR A 181 -15.10 7.55 0.25
CA THR A 181 -15.31 8.15 1.57
C THR A 181 -14.08 8.97 1.93
N ALA A 182 -14.28 10.28 2.14
CA ALA A 182 -13.34 11.03 2.94
C ALA A 182 -13.50 10.54 4.39
N ALA A 183 -12.40 10.16 5.03
CA ALA A 183 -12.41 9.83 6.44
C ALA A 183 -12.81 11.05 7.29
#